data_1604702d74a7e870da94bef2174decb5
#
_entry.id   1604702d74a7e870da94bef2174decb5
#
_cell.length_a   1.000
_cell.length_b   1.000
_cell.length_c   1.000
_cell.angle_alpha   90.00
_cell.angle_beta   90.00
_cell.angle_gamma   90.00
#
_symmetry.space_group_name_H-M   'P 1'
#
loop_
_entity.id
_entity.type
_entity.pdbx_description
1 polymer ?
#
loop_
_entity_poly.entity_id
_entity_poly.type
_entity_poly.pdbx_seq_one_letter_code
_entity_poly.pdbx_strand_id
1 'polypeptide(L)'
;DLMGTLKTSMGLTFRLEWKAKKAEGEAELDTAQLVLLLNKDRALVTREDSQRVSTHFRTKVKRARQEAALQEQLISYADLIRDVLDYRSWYEFHLLYERDGEPKKELTDRVFNKFSGGEKAMAMYVPLFAAVSAQYQKGGSQCPMLLALDEAFAGVDERNISAMFELVGVLDFDYIMNSQSLWGCYSNVKSL
;
A
#
# COMPACT_ATOMS: atom_id res chain seq x y z
N ASP A 1 -12.22 -3.85 4.44
CA ASP A 1 -10.82 -4.18 4.77
C ASP A 1 -10.50 -5.62 4.38
N LEU A 2 -10.34 -5.85 3.08
CA LEU A 2 -10.14 -7.18 2.50
C LEU A 2 -8.96 -7.92 3.16
N MET A 3 -7.84 -7.24 3.40
CA MET A 3 -6.65 -7.84 4.01
C MET A 3 -6.90 -8.39 5.42
N GLY A 4 -7.72 -7.69 6.22
CA GLY A 4 -8.05 -8.11 7.59
C GLY A 4 -8.93 -9.36 7.66
N THR A 5 -9.58 -9.75 6.56
CA THR A 5 -10.39 -10.98 6.49
C THR A 5 -9.58 -12.18 6.00
N LEU A 6 -8.41 -11.94 5.41
CA LEU A 6 -7.52 -12.97 4.86
C LEU A 6 -6.58 -13.47 5.96
N LYS A 7 -6.96 -14.56 6.60
CA LYS A 7 -6.12 -15.22 7.59
C LYS A 7 -5.27 -16.27 6.91
N THR A 8 -3.96 -16.19 7.10
CA THR A 8 -3.03 -17.17 6.56
C THR A 8 -3.11 -18.49 7.34
N SER A 9 -2.68 -19.59 6.74
CA SER A 9 -2.57 -20.90 7.41
C SER A 9 -1.67 -20.87 8.66
N MET A 10 -0.83 -19.86 8.78
CA MET A 10 0.06 -19.63 9.94
C MET A 10 -0.56 -18.73 11.02
N GLY A 11 -1.85 -18.40 10.91
CA GLY A 11 -2.56 -17.56 11.87
C GLY A 11 -2.18 -16.06 11.77
N LEU A 12 -1.56 -15.63 10.66
CA LEU A 12 -1.25 -14.23 10.44
C LEU A 12 -2.38 -13.54 9.67
N THR A 13 -2.73 -12.35 10.08
CA THR A 13 -3.54 -11.41 9.33
C THR A 13 -2.76 -10.13 9.13
N PHE A 14 -3.02 -9.46 8.02
CA PHE A 14 -2.36 -8.19 7.69
C PHE A 14 -3.39 -7.07 7.55
N ARG A 15 -2.95 -5.86 7.84
CA ARG A 15 -3.77 -4.66 7.67
C ARG A 15 -2.90 -3.50 7.23
N LEU A 16 -3.39 -2.72 6.26
CA LEU A 16 -2.76 -1.49 5.84
C LEU A 16 -3.43 -0.30 6.52
N GLU A 17 -2.66 0.51 7.21
CA GLU A 17 -3.10 1.77 7.79
C GLU A 17 -2.46 2.96 7.07
N TRP A 18 -3.27 3.99 6.83
CA TRP A 18 -2.82 5.27 6.31
C TRP A 18 -2.77 6.24 7.47
N LYS A 19 -1.59 6.73 7.77
CA LYS A 19 -1.40 7.77 8.78
C LYS A 19 -1.14 9.10 8.12
N ALA A 20 -1.94 10.10 8.45
CA ALA A 20 -1.75 11.47 7.99
C ALA A 20 -0.44 12.02 8.54
N LYS A 21 0.45 12.47 7.65
CA LYS A 21 1.73 13.08 8.04
C LYS A 21 1.51 14.33 8.88
N LYS A 22 2.37 14.52 9.86
CA LYS A 22 2.43 15.74 10.66
C LYS A 22 3.14 16.86 9.91
N ALA A 23 2.85 18.09 10.30
CA ALA A 23 3.60 19.24 9.83
C ALA A 23 5.08 19.11 10.17
N GLU A 24 5.96 19.42 9.23
CA GLU A 24 7.40 19.40 9.41
C GLU A 24 7.97 20.78 9.78
N GLY A 25 7.14 21.83 9.76
CA GLY A 25 7.49 23.19 10.11
C GLY A 25 6.29 24.02 10.58
N GLU A 26 6.56 25.11 11.29
CA GLU A 26 5.54 25.97 11.91
C GLU A 26 4.53 26.57 10.91
N ALA A 27 4.96 26.80 9.67
CA ALA A 27 4.11 27.35 8.61
C ALA A 27 3.34 26.30 7.82
N GLU A 28 3.49 25.02 8.17
CA GLU A 28 2.81 23.90 7.53
C GLU A 28 1.59 23.46 8.34
N LEU A 29 0.66 22.84 7.67
CA LEU A 29 -0.51 22.21 8.27
C LEU A 29 -0.25 20.70 8.40
N ASP A 30 -0.70 20.10 9.47
CA ASP A 30 -0.88 18.66 9.53
C ASP A 30 -1.80 18.22 8.38
N THR A 31 -1.52 17.08 7.75
CA THR A 31 -2.35 16.57 6.65
C THR A 31 -3.83 16.49 7.02
N ALA A 32 -4.16 16.07 8.25
CA ALA A 32 -5.55 16.02 8.70
C ALA A 32 -6.22 17.41 8.68
N GLN A 33 -5.52 18.44 9.11
CA GLN A 33 -6.01 19.83 9.07
C GLN A 33 -6.14 20.34 7.63
N LEU A 34 -5.14 20.04 6.78
CA LEU A 34 -5.15 20.40 5.38
C LEU A 34 -6.37 19.80 4.66
N VAL A 35 -6.61 18.51 4.85
CA VAL A 35 -7.76 17.79 4.25
C VAL A 35 -9.09 18.37 4.72
N LEU A 36 -9.22 18.70 6.01
CA LEU A 36 -10.43 19.37 6.53
C LEU A 36 -10.68 20.71 5.85
N LEU A 37 -9.63 21.53 5.64
CA LEU A 37 -9.76 22.83 4.98
C LEU A 37 -10.09 22.68 3.49
N LEU A 38 -9.48 21.72 2.79
CA LEU A 38 -9.73 21.46 1.37
C LEU A 38 -11.14 20.92 1.10
N ASN A 39 -11.72 20.17 2.04
CA ASN A 39 -13.08 19.62 1.93
C ASN A 39 -14.16 20.53 2.53
N LYS A 40 -13.79 21.70 3.04
CA LYS A 40 -14.73 22.66 3.60
C LYS A 40 -15.64 23.21 2.50
N ASP A 41 -16.95 23.33 2.79
CA ASP A 41 -17.90 23.92 1.86
C ASP A 41 -17.41 25.31 1.42
N ARG A 42 -17.46 25.56 0.11
CA ARG A 42 -16.98 26.79 -0.51
C ARG A 42 -17.61 28.05 0.11
N ALA A 43 -18.87 27.98 0.51
CA ALA A 43 -19.58 29.08 1.15
C ALA A 43 -19.07 29.39 2.58
N LEU A 44 -18.38 28.44 3.20
CA LEU A 44 -17.86 28.53 4.56
C LEU A 44 -16.35 28.77 4.62
N VAL A 45 -15.66 28.76 3.47
CA VAL A 45 -14.21 29.01 3.41
C VAL A 45 -13.93 30.48 3.71
N THR A 46 -13.16 30.72 4.77
CA THR A 46 -12.75 32.07 5.15
C THR A 46 -11.48 32.49 4.40
N ARG A 47 -11.21 33.81 4.41
CA ARG A 47 -9.94 34.36 3.89
C ARG A 47 -8.74 33.77 4.64
N GLU A 48 -8.87 33.56 5.93
CA GLU A 48 -7.83 32.95 6.77
C GLU A 48 -7.56 31.48 6.37
N ASP A 49 -8.62 30.69 6.14
CA ASP A 49 -8.49 29.30 5.64
C ASP A 49 -7.69 29.25 4.34
N SER A 50 -8.05 30.12 3.39
CA SER A 50 -7.37 30.23 2.09
C SER A 50 -5.90 30.64 2.25
N GLN A 51 -5.63 31.54 3.17
CA GLN A 51 -4.28 31.97 3.48
C GLN A 51 -3.42 30.84 4.09
N ARG A 52 -3.99 30.09 5.02
CA ARG A 52 -3.31 28.93 5.66
C ARG A 52 -2.97 27.86 4.64
N VAL A 53 -3.90 27.48 3.78
CA VAL A 53 -3.67 26.51 2.69
C VAL A 53 -2.60 27.01 1.72
N SER A 54 -2.70 28.29 1.30
CA SER A 54 -1.71 28.89 0.40
C SER A 54 -0.31 28.93 1.00
N THR A 55 -0.20 29.28 2.27
CA THR A 55 1.08 29.31 3.01
C THR A 55 1.68 27.92 3.10
N HIS A 56 0.87 26.92 3.45
CA HIS A 56 1.29 25.52 3.51
C HIS A 56 1.94 25.06 2.19
N PHE A 57 1.24 25.20 1.07
CA PHE A 57 1.78 24.76 -0.23
C PHE A 57 2.99 25.57 -0.68
N ARG A 58 3.00 26.88 -0.46
CA ARG A 58 4.18 27.71 -0.77
C ARG A 58 5.42 27.28 0.01
N THR A 59 5.24 26.95 1.29
CA THR A 59 6.34 26.49 2.13
C THR A 59 6.85 25.13 1.65
N LYS A 60 5.97 24.19 1.34
CA LYS A 60 6.35 22.88 0.79
C LYS A 60 7.08 22.99 -0.55
N VAL A 61 6.59 23.79 -1.47
CA VAL A 61 7.24 24.03 -2.77
C VAL A 61 8.62 24.67 -2.60
N LYS A 62 8.74 25.65 -1.69
CA LYS A 62 10.03 26.29 -1.39
C LYS A 62 11.04 25.28 -0.83
N ARG A 63 10.62 24.42 0.10
CA ARG A 63 11.47 23.38 0.68
C ARG A 63 11.89 22.35 -0.37
N ALA A 64 10.95 21.80 -1.14
CA ALA A 64 11.26 20.82 -2.18
C ALA A 64 12.23 21.39 -3.23
N ARG A 65 12.10 22.69 -3.56
CA ARG A 65 13.06 23.37 -4.44
C ARG A 65 14.46 23.46 -3.82
N GLN A 66 14.54 23.74 -2.53
CA GLN A 66 15.84 23.82 -1.83
C GLN A 66 16.49 22.44 -1.76
N GLU A 67 15.74 21.38 -1.47
CA GLU A 67 16.20 20.00 -1.44
C GLU A 67 16.70 19.54 -2.82
N ALA A 68 15.96 19.82 -3.88
CA ALA A 68 16.37 19.53 -5.25
C ALA A 68 17.67 20.24 -5.64
N ALA A 69 17.81 21.51 -5.23
CA ALA A 69 19.03 22.27 -5.48
C ALA A 69 20.25 21.71 -4.72
N LEU A 70 20.07 21.23 -3.48
CA LEU A 70 21.12 20.60 -2.69
C LEU A 70 21.56 19.25 -3.27
N GLN A 71 20.66 18.54 -3.95
CA GLN A 71 20.92 17.25 -4.57
C GLN A 71 21.36 17.38 -6.05
N GLU A 72 21.58 18.60 -6.53
CA GLU A 72 21.92 18.90 -7.94
C GLU A 72 20.95 18.28 -8.95
N GLN A 73 19.69 18.09 -8.56
CA GLN A 73 18.65 17.50 -9.41
C GLN A 73 18.03 18.57 -10.33
N LEU A 74 18.05 18.27 -11.63
CA LEU A 74 17.36 19.07 -12.65
C LEU A 74 15.88 18.69 -12.71
N ILE A 75 15.09 19.18 -11.76
CA ILE A 75 13.63 18.96 -11.71
C ILE A 75 12.93 20.20 -12.28
N SER A 76 11.97 19.98 -13.18
CA SER A 76 11.15 21.07 -13.66
C SER A 76 10.24 21.62 -12.54
N TYR A 77 9.90 22.91 -12.60
CA TYR A 77 9.01 23.52 -11.61
C TYR A 77 7.61 22.87 -11.63
N ALA A 78 7.16 22.42 -12.80
CA ALA A 78 5.88 21.72 -12.95
C ALA A 78 5.87 20.36 -12.25
N ASP A 79 6.95 19.60 -12.37
CA ASP A 79 7.07 18.30 -11.71
C ASP A 79 7.14 18.46 -10.19
N LEU A 80 7.88 19.46 -9.72
CA LEU A 80 7.98 19.77 -8.30
C LEU A 80 6.61 20.16 -7.70
N ILE A 81 5.81 20.96 -8.41
CA ILE A 81 4.44 21.27 -7.98
C ILE A 81 3.57 20.00 -7.99
N ARG A 82 3.68 19.16 -9.01
CA ARG A 82 2.94 17.90 -9.11
C ARG A 82 3.22 17.02 -7.90
N ASP A 83 4.49 16.86 -7.52
CA ASP A 83 4.89 16.02 -6.39
C ASP A 83 4.39 16.57 -5.06
N VAL A 84 4.45 17.89 -4.86
CA VAL A 84 3.92 18.55 -3.65
C VAL A 84 2.40 18.42 -3.54
N LEU A 85 1.68 18.47 -4.68
CA LEU A 85 0.22 18.36 -4.73
C LEU A 85 -0.26 16.90 -4.77
N ASP A 86 0.63 15.93 -4.92
CA ASP A 86 0.25 14.52 -4.88
C ASP A 86 -0.19 14.12 -3.46
N TYR A 87 -1.51 14.05 -3.25
CA TYR A 87 -2.11 13.70 -1.96
C TYR A 87 -1.64 12.34 -1.42
N ARG A 88 -1.17 11.43 -2.29
CA ARG A 88 -0.63 10.13 -1.88
C ARG A 88 0.62 10.30 -1.03
N SER A 89 1.42 11.33 -1.30
CA SER A 89 2.62 11.68 -0.52
C SER A 89 2.31 12.30 0.85
N TRP A 90 1.06 12.71 1.10
CA TRP A 90 0.65 13.34 2.37
C TRP A 90 0.38 12.33 3.48
N TYR A 91 0.39 11.05 3.15
CA TYR A 91 0.15 9.96 4.09
C TYR A 91 1.35 9.04 4.16
N GLU A 92 1.49 8.37 5.27
CA GLU A 92 2.41 7.25 5.47
C GLU A 92 1.61 5.95 5.49
N PHE A 93 2.17 4.91 4.89
CA PHE A 93 1.58 3.58 4.89
C PHE A 93 2.28 2.74 5.94
N HIS A 94 1.51 2.19 6.85
CA HIS A 94 1.99 1.26 7.85
C HIS A 94 1.32 -0.09 7.62
N LEU A 95 2.13 -1.09 7.32
CA LEU A 95 1.66 -2.47 7.26
C LEU A 95 1.68 -3.03 8.68
N LEU A 96 0.51 -3.38 9.18
CA LEU A 96 0.34 -4.04 10.47
C LEU A 96 0.14 -5.53 10.25
N TYR A 97 0.60 -6.32 11.20
CA TYR A 97 0.29 -7.74 11.27
C TYR A 97 -0.25 -8.10 12.66
N GLU A 98 -1.06 -9.13 12.69
CA GLU A 98 -1.60 -9.71 13.91
C GLU A 98 -1.39 -11.22 13.84
N ARG A 99 -0.88 -11.81 14.90
CA ARG A 99 -0.77 -13.26 15.06
C ARG A 99 -1.82 -13.69 16.07
N ASP A 100 -2.43 -14.86 15.87
CA ASP A 100 -3.47 -15.35 16.76
C ASP A 100 -3.11 -15.20 18.24
N GLY A 101 -3.96 -14.50 18.97
CA GLY A 101 -3.79 -14.26 20.41
C GLY A 101 -2.80 -13.14 20.76
N GLU A 102 -2.18 -12.48 19.78
CA GLU A 102 -1.29 -11.36 20.01
C GLU A 102 -1.91 -10.02 19.59
N PRO A 103 -1.50 -8.90 20.22
CA PRO A 103 -1.92 -7.59 19.77
C PRO A 103 -1.31 -7.26 18.39
N LYS A 104 -2.01 -6.41 17.65
CA LYS A 104 -1.49 -5.86 16.37
C LYS A 104 -0.15 -5.17 16.57
N LYS A 105 0.76 -5.43 15.66
CA LYS A 105 2.11 -4.86 15.63
C LYS A 105 2.41 -4.32 14.24
N GLU A 106 3.24 -3.31 14.18
CA GLU A 106 3.73 -2.78 12.90
C GLU A 106 4.79 -3.71 12.32
N LEU A 107 4.66 -4.02 11.03
CA LEU A 107 5.62 -4.80 10.27
C LEU A 107 6.74 -3.88 9.79
N THR A 108 7.72 -3.67 10.64
CA THR A 108 8.95 -2.95 10.29
C THR A 108 9.95 -3.89 9.63
N ASP A 109 10.98 -3.35 8.96
CA ASP A 109 12.07 -4.14 8.36
C ASP A 109 12.73 -5.08 9.39
N ARG A 110 12.90 -4.60 10.63
CA ARG A 110 13.46 -5.40 11.72
C ARG A 110 12.59 -6.61 12.05
N VAL A 111 11.29 -6.46 12.02
CA VAL A 111 10.33 -7.55 12.27
C VAL A 111 10.27 -8.47 11.07
N PHE A 112 10.16 -7.93 9.86
CA PHE A 112 10.15 -8.68 8.61
C PHE A 112 11.37 -9.59 8.47
N ASN A 113 12.55 -9.11 8.83
CA ASN A 113 13.78 -9.90 8.80
C ASN A 113 13.77 -11.11 9.75
N LYS A 114 12.93 -11.08 10.80
CA LYS A 114 12.77 -12.20 11.76
C LYS A 114 11.74 -13.22 11.33
N PHE A 115 10.92 -12.90 10.32
CA PHE A 115 9.93 -13.81 9.79
C PHE A 115 10.60 -15.00 9.10
N SER A 116 9.98 -16.17 9.20
CA SER A 116 10.33 -17.34 8.39
C SER A 116 10.13 -17.04 6.89
N GLY A 117 10.71 -17.86 6.01
CA GLY A 117 10.55 -17.70 4.57
C GLY A 117 9.08 -17.62 4.14
N GLY A 118 8.25 -18.50 4.67
CA GLY A 118 6.81 -18.50 4.39
C GLY A 118 6.07 -17.28 4.95
N GLU A 119 6.39 -16.83 6.15
CA GLU A 119 5.80 -15.62 6.70
C GLU A 119 6.18 -14.37 5.89
N LYS A 120 7.43 -14.30 5.41
CA LYS A 120 7.89 -13.23 4.50
C LYS A 120 7.10 -13.24 3.19
N ALA A 121 6.92 -14.42 2.61
CA ALA A 121 6.14 -14.58 1.39
C ALA A 121 4.70 -14.11 1.60
N MET A 122 4.04 -14.52 2.69
CA MET A 122 2.70 -14.06 3.03
C MET A 122 2.63 -12.55 3.23
N ALA A 123 3.61 -11.97 3.93
CA ALA A 123 3.68 -10.52 4.15
C ALA A 123 3.84 -9.71 2.86
N MET A 124 4.38 -10.31 1.80
CA MET A 124 4.49 -9.67 0.47
C MET A 124 3.25 -9.92 -0.40
N TYR A 125 2.82 -11.18 -0.51
CA TYR A 125 1.76 -11.54 -1.45
C TYR A 125 0.36 -11.12 -0.99
N VAL A 126 0.04 -11.19 0.32
CA VAL A 126 -1.30 -10.79 0.81
C VAL A 126 -1.61 -9.33 0.50
N PRO A 127 -0.73 -8.34 0.80
CA PRO A 127 -0.96 -6.95 0.41
C PRO A 127 -1.01 -6.75 -1.11
N LEU A 128 -0.14 -7.44 -1.85
CA LEU A 128 -0.11 -7.35 -3.31
C LEU A 128 -1.44 -7.83 -3.93
N PHE A 129 -1.90 -9.01 -3.56
CA PHE A 129 -3.15 -9.57 -4.09
C PHE A 129 -4.37 -8.75 -3.66
N ALA A 130 -4.39 -8.25 -2.42
CA ALA A 130 -5.44 -7.34 -1.96
C ALA A 130 -5.47 -6.03 -2.77
N ALA A 131 -4.31 -5.46 -3.10
CA ALA A 131 -4.21 -4.26 -3.92
C ALA A 131 -4.68 -4.51 -5.36
N VAL A 132 -4.28 -5.64 -5.97
CA VAL A 132 -4.71 -6.03 -7.32
C VAL A 132 -6.21 -6.28 -7.35
N SER A 133 -6.77 -7.01 -6.37
CA SER A 133 -8.21 -7.23 -6.24
C SER A 133 -8.98 -5.92 -6.14
N ALA A 134 -8.53 -5.00 -5.28
CA ALA A 134 -9.13 -3.68 -5.14
C ALA A 134 -9.08 -2.85 -6.44
N GLN A 135 -8.04 -3.04 -7.24
CA GLN A 135 -7.92 -2.36 -8.55
C GLN A 135 -8.89 -2.94 -9.57
N TYR A 136 -9.02 -4.26 -9.64
CA TYR A 136 -9.98 -4.93 -10.54
C TYR A 136 -11.44 -4.61 -10.19
N GLN A 137 -11.77 -4.53 -8.90
CA GLN A 137 -13.12 -4.16 -8.45
C GLN A 137 -13.55 -2.77 -8.96
N LYS A 138 -12.63 -1.85 -9.24
CA LYS A 138 -12.94 -0.56 -9.86
C LYS A 138 -13.32 -0.68 -11.34
N GLY A 139 -12.88 -1.74 -12.01
CA GLY A 139 -13.18 -2.01 -13.40
C GLY A 139 -14.59 -2.58 -13.65
N GLY A 140 -15.36 -2.84 -12.59
CA GLY A 140 -16.71 -3.40 -12.67
C GLY A 140 -16.75 -4.92 -12.85
N SER A 141 -17.96 -5.48 -12.90
CA SER A 141 -18.19 -6.94 -12.90
C SER A 141 -17.72 -7.68 -14.16
N GLN A 142 -17.37 -6.97 -15.22
CA GLN A 142 -16.86 -7.53 -16.47
C GLN A 142 -15.33 -7.49 -16.57
N CYS A 143 -14.64 -7.03 -15.53
CA CYS A 143 -13.19 -6.95 -15.52
C CYS A 143 -12.61 -8.36 -15.33
N PRO A 144 -11.72 -8.85 -16.22
CA PRO A 144 -11.07 -10.14 -16.03
C PRO A 144 -10.12 -10.04 -14.81
N MET A 145 -10.29 -10.96 -13.87
CA MET A 145 -9.50 -11.03 -12.63
C MET A 145 -8.19 -11.82 -12.86
N LEU A 146 -7.44 -11.48 -13.92
CA LEU A 146 -6.24 -12.22 -14.34
C LEU A 146 -4.99 -11.77 -13.60
N LEU A 147 -4.27 -12.71 -12.99
CA LEU A 147 -2.99 -12.55 -12.32
C LEU A 147 -1.89 -13.27 -13.11
N ALA A 148 -0.88 -12.56 -13.57
CA ALA A 148 0.29 -13.14 -14.22
C ALA A 148 1.52 -12.98 -13.32
N LEU A 149 2.14 -14.09 -12.92
CA LEU A 149 3.33 -14.11 -12.05
C LEU A 149 4.44 -14.93 -12.71
N ASP A 150 5.59 -14.29 -12.88
CA ASP A 150 6.82 -14.95 -13.26
C ASP A 150 7.64 -15.31 -12.01
N GLU A 151 8.28 -16.47 -12.02
CA GLU A 151 8.99 -17.05 -10.86
C GLU A 151 8.14 -17.06 -9.58
N ALA A 152 6.85 -17.38 -9.74
CA ALA A 152 5.90 -17.37 -8.65
C ALA A 152 6.38 -18.25 -7.48
N PHE A 153 6.31 -17.68 -6.27
CA PHE A 153 6.61 -18.37 -5.02
C PHE A 153 8.04 -18.94 -4.91
N ALA A 154 9.01 -18.35 -5.61
CA ALA A 154 10.41 -18.76 -5.50
C ALA A 154 10.89 -18.70 -4.06
N GLY A 155 11.48 -19.82 -3.57
CA GLY A 155 11.96 -19.92 -2.20
C GLY A 155 10.89 -20.08 -1.11
N VAL A 156 9.63 -20.27 -1.50
CA VAL A 156 8.51 -20.56 -0.59
C VAL A 156 8.36 -22.07 -0.43
N ASP A 157 8.16 -22.53 0.79
CA ASP A 157 7.92 -23.94 1.05
C ASP A 157 6.51 -24.39 0.61
N GLU A 158 6.33 -25.71 0.42
CA GLU A 158 5.13 -26.30 -0.15
C GLU A 158 3.84 -25.97 0.61
N ARG A 159 3.90 -25.89 1.95
CA ARG A 159 2.74 -25.55 2.79
C ARG A 159 2.28 -24.11 2.54
N ASN A 160 3.24 -23.21 2.40
CA ASN A 160 2.96 -21.81 2.13
C ASN A 160 2.51 -21.58 0.68
N ILE A 161 3.02 -22.37 -0.28
CA ILE A 161 2.50 -22.36 -1.66
C ILE A 161 1.02 -22.76 -1.69
N SER A 162 0.64 -23.83 -0.98
CA SER A 162 -0.77 -24.23 -0.89
C SER A 162 -1.66 -23.12 -0.32
N ALA A 163 -1.20 -22.40 0.71
CA ALA A 163 -1.91 -21.27 1.28
C ALA A 163 -2.00 -20.08 0.31
N MET A 164 -1.00 -19.87 -0.56
CA MET A 164 -1.06 -18.86 -1.62
C MET A 164 -2.11 -19.20 -2.68
N PHE A 165 -2.20 -20.46 -3.10
CA PHE A 165 -3.25 -20.89 -4.03
C PHE A 165 -4.65 -20.76 -3.41
N GLU A 166 -4.79 -21.06 -2.12
CA GLU A 166 -6.05 -20.82 -1.39
C GLU A 166 -6.42 -19.34 -1.41
N LEU A 167 -5.46 -18.45 -1.14
CA LEU A 167 -5.67 -17.00 -1.19
C LEU A 167 -6.08 -16.51 -2.58
N VAL A 168 -5.42 -17.00 -3.63
CA VAL A 168 -5.76 -16.69 -5.03
C VAL A 168 -7.19 -17.15 -5.34
N GLY A 169 -7.59 -18.33 -4.85
CA GLY A 169 -8.95 -18.85 -5.00
C GLY A 169 -10.01 -18.04 -4.23
N VAL A 170 -9.70 -17.61 -2.99
CA VAL A 170 -10.59 -16.76 -2.19
C VAL A 170 -10.81 -15.40 -2.85
N LEU A 171 -9.81 -14.87 -3.53
CA LEU A 171 -9.88 -13.60 -4.26
C LEU A 171 -10.48 -13.73 -5.68
N ASP A 172 -10.85 -14.96 -6.08
CA ASP A 172 -11.43 -15.28 -7.39
C ASP A 172 -10.58 -14.81 -8.57
N PHE A 173 -9.25 -15.00 -8.46
CA PHE A 173 -8.34 -14.71 -9.55
C PHE A 173 -8.19 -15.89 -10.49
N ASP A 174 -8.29 -15.60 -11.79
CA ASP A 174 -7.66 -16.42 -12.83
C ASP A 174 -6.17 -16.14 -12.86
N TYR A 175 -5.33 -17.15 -13.08
CA TYR A 175 -3.89 -16.91 -13.01
C TYR A 175 -3.09 -17.66 -14.06
N ILE A 176 -1.99 -17.04 -14.47
CA ILE A 176 -0.91 -17.63 -15.26
C ILE A 176 0.35 -17.50 -14.41
N MET A 177 0.94 -18.62 -14.03
CA MET A 177 2.13 -18.65 -13.18
C MET A 177 3.22 -19.49 -13.83
N ASN A 178 4.44 -18.96 -13.81
CA ASN A 178 5.66 -19.68 -14.16
C ASN A 178 6.51 -19.81 -12.91
N SER A 179 7.05 -21.00 -12.66
CA SER A 179 7.98 -21.24 -11.54
C SER A 179 8.78 -22.52 -11.77
N GLN A 180 10.00 -22.53 -11.27
CA GLN A 180 10.89 -23.70 -11.37
C GLN A 180 10.46 -24.85 -10.44
N SER A 181 9.69 -24.57 -9.39
CA SER A 181 9.32 -25.53 -8.33
C SER A 181 7.82 -25.84 -8.27
N LEU A 182 6.99 -25.27 -9.14
CA LEU A 182 5.55 -25.53 -9.18
C LEU A 182 5.24 -26.72 -10.11
N TRP A 183 4.73 -27.79 -9.50
CA TRP A 183 4.34 -29.01 -10.25
C TRP A 183 2.85 -29.07 -10.60
N GLY A 184 2.06 -28.06 -10.20
CA GLY A 184 0.62 -28.01 -10.47
C GLY A 184 -0.24 -29.03 -9.71
N CYS A 185 0.35 -29.91 -8.92
CA CYS A 185 -0.35 -30.98 -8.18
C CYS A 185 -0.90 -30.50 -6.82
N TYR A 186 -1.45 -29.30 -6.77
CA TYR A 186 -2.11 -28.78 -5.57
C TYR A 186 -3.61 -28.97 -5.67
N SER A 187 -4.25 -29.38 -4.57
CA SER A 187 -5.70 -29.63 -4.51
C SER A 187 -6.56 -28.42 -4.91
N ASN A 188 -6.00 -27.24 -4.80
CA ASN A 188 -6.66 -25.97 -5.10
C ASN A 188 -6.48 -25.52 -6.56
N VAL A 189 -5.67 -26.23 -7.37
CA VAL A 189 -5.46 -25.96 -8.79
C VAL A 189 -6.48 -26.76 -9.58
N LYS A 190 -7.42 -26.07 -10.24
CA LYS A 190 -8.53 -26.70 -10.97
C LYS A 190 -8.18 -27.16 -12.38
N SER A 191 -7.17 -26.54 -13.01
CA SER A 191 -6.67 -26.88 -14.34
C SER A 191 -5.20 -26.48 -14.49
N LEU A 192 -4.47 -27.24 -15.27
CA LEU A 192 -3.07 -26.98 -15.65
C LEU A 192 -3.05 -26.49 -17.11
#